data_675ff33e27cf4c94ca7d8c8c6f5c2057
#
_entry.id   675ff33e27cf4c94ca7d8c8c6f5c2057
#
_cell.length_a   1.000
_cell.length_b   1.000
_cell.length_c   1.000
_cell.angle_alpha   90.00
_cell.angle_beta   90.00
_cell.angle_gamma   90.00
#
_symmetry.space_group_name_H-M   'P 1'
#
loop_
_entity.id
_entity.type
_entity.pdbx_description
1 polymer ?
#
loop_
_entity_poly.entity_id
_entity_poly.type
_entity_poly.pdbx_seq_one_letter_code
_entity_poly.pdbx_strand_id
1 'polypeptide(L)'
;MINLLPEPKKLEEKGGMSNHFTRIFLNDEEKEKNLEELLDLMQLRFWNYPEIGITAGKGSDGYVVTICPSLEGITADKPDLLKEQGYDLEIGESEAVLRYESSVGFVNGVTSLKLLLKGTEENGFTLPLCHITDYPSIPVRAIAQTFSWYAGYGRFGFDSQLWGYEDWVQYLNICLDNRINQFNLVMYGYWPFDLPNHPETVFRDVPIKIWNAENRRWLTVHYTHPNLEEPFMDKFIKLAHRFGVKIFAYVGLNSYNGAYTIKHPEARMKPPKSSGFLNDFDSLCLSYPGNADYIIESMQQIAKLGFDGYTLEESEEGFWFCECEECKKRWHAISKTPGEAKHKANMWLLKKIYDAVREINPEAVIGIRAFRQPPLEKDPAFLKECVDSMPKDIMLFWAPGLYVP
;
A
#
# COMPACT_ATOMS: atom_id res chain seq x y z
N MET A 1 -7.63 -13.37 30.99
CA MET A 1 -6.57 -13.52 29.97
C MET A 1 -6.83 -12.48 28.88
N ILE A 2 -5.87 -11.62 28.66
CA ILE A 2 -5.87 -10.60 27.61
C ILE A 2 -5.42 -11.26 26.31
N ASN A 3 -6.16 -11.06 25.24
CA ASN A 3 -5.83 -11.59 23.92
C ASN A 3 -5.73 -10.42 22.92
N LEU A 4 -4.51 -9.97 22.66
CA LEU A 4 -4.19 -8.99 21.61
C LEU A 4 -3.44 -9.68 20.48
N LEU A 5 -3.80 -9.38 19.25
CA LEU A 5 -3.11 -9.85 18.07
C LEU A 5 -2.68 -8.63 17.21
N PRO A 6 -1.41 -8.56 16.80
CA PRO A 6 -0.28 -9.43 17.23
C PRO A 6 -0.01 -9.36 18.74
N GLU A 7 0.59 -10.42 19.28
CA GLU A 7 0.95 -10.48 20.71
C GLU A 7 1.96 -9.38 21.05
N PRO A 8 1.70 -8.57 22.11
CA PRO A 8 2.63 -7.51 22.52
C PRO A 8 3.99 -8.05 23.00
N LYS A 9 5.01 -7.24 22.90
CA LYS A 9 6.36 -7.59 23.38
C LYS A 9 6.43 -7.85 24.89
N LYS A 10 5.71 -7.04 25.64
CA LYS A 10 5.55 -7.23 27.09
C LYS A 10 4.09 -6.99 27.45
N LEU A 11 3.53 -7.90 28.21
CA LEU A 11 2.19 -7.80 28.76
C LEU A 11 2.19 -8.28 30.21
N GLU A 12 1.85 -7.39 31.13
CA GLU A 12 1.63 -7.70 32.52
C GLU A 12 0.14 -7.54 32.85
N GLU A 13 -0.55 -8.65 33.10
CA GLU A 13 -1.95 -8.65 33.56
C GLU A 13 -2.01 -8.36 35.06
N LYS A 14 -2.65 -7.27 35.47
CA LYS A 14 -2.79 -6.89 36.90
C LYS A 14 -4.02 -7.53 37.54
N GLY A 15 -4.88 -8.16 36.74
CA GLY A 15 -6.18 -8.69 37.18
C GLY A 15 -7.21 -7.59 37.44
N GLY A 16 -8.48 -7.90 37.21
CA GLY A 16 -9.58 -6.93 37.34
C GLY A 16 -9.85 -6.12 36.06
N MET A 17 -10.82 -5.23 36.19
CA MET A 17 -11.30 -4.36 35.11
C MET A 17 -11.37 -2.93 35.60
N SER A 18 -11.29 -1.97 34.70
CA SER A 18 -11.57 -0.56 34.98
C SER A 18 -13.01 -0.34 35.45
N ASN A 19 -13.28 0.82 35.99
CA ASN A 19 -14.66 1.30 36.17
C ASN A 19 -15.38 1.39 34.82
N HIS A 20 -16.70 1.26 34.83
CA HIS A 20 -17.51 1.44 33.63
C HIS A 20 -17.51 2.90 33.17
N PHE A 21 -17.44 3.09 31.87
CA PHE A 21 -17.47 4.41 31.24
C PHE A 21 -18.21 4.39 29.91
N THR A 22 -18.70 5.56 29.50
CA THR A 22 -19.26 5.83 28.16
C THR A 22 -18.55 6.99 27.50
N ARG A 23 -17.58 7.59 28.20
CA ARG A 23 -16.77 8.71 27.70
C ARG A 23 -15.30 8.48 27.96
N ILE A 24 -14.48 8.97 27.05
CA ILE A 24 -13.02 9.00 27.20
C ILE A 24 -12.57 10.46 27.13
N PHE A 25 -11.75 10.86 28.08
CA PHE A 25 -11.10 12.16 28.11
C PHE A 25 -9.63 12.00 27.74
N LEU A 26 -9.23 12.58 26.60
CA LEU A 26 -7.82 12.64 26.21
C LEU A 26 -7.17 13.83 26.95
N ASN A 27 -6.30 13.51 27.91
CA ASN A 27 -5.63 14.47 28.74
C ASN A 27 -4.16 14.60 28.36
N ASP A 28 -3.71 15.84 28.18
CA ASP A 28 -2.32 16.18 27.94
C ASP A 28 -1.81 17.04 29.10
N GLU A 29 -0.94 16.47 29.96
CA GLU A 29 -0.37 17.21 31.08
C GLU A 29 0.72 18.20 30.64
N GLU A 30 1.39 17.90 29.53
CA GLU A 30 2.48 18.72 29.00
C GLU A 30 2.01 19.84 28.09
N LYS A 31 0.70 19.88 27.76
CA LYS A 31 0.06 20.85 26.86
C LYS A 31 0.71 20.89 25.48
N GLU A 32 0.84 19.73 24.88
CA GLU A 32 1.35 19.61 23.52
C GLU A 32 0.52 20.43 22.52
N LYS A 33 1.21 21.02 21.56
CA LYS A 33 0.60 21.83 20.49
C LYS A 33 -0.33 21.03 19.55
N ASN A 34 -0.27 19.68 19.60
CA ASN A 34 -0.94 18.78 18.67
C ASN A 34 -2.13 18.03 19.29
N LEU A 35 -2.62 18.43 20.46
CA LEU A 35 -3.71 17.73 21.15
C LEU A 35 -4.97 17.57 20.28
N GLU A 36 -5.33 18.59 19.50
CA GLU A 36 -6.49 18.54 18.60
C GLU A 36 -6.31 17.47 17.50
N GLU A 37 -5.11 17.36 16.94
CA GLU A 37 -4.81 16.34 15.94
C GLU A 37 -4.84 14.93 16.54
N LEU A 38 -4.26 14.74 17.71
CA LEU A 38 -4.27 13.46 18.43
C LEU A 38 -5.69 13.05 18.84
N LEU A 39 -6.50 14.02 19.25
CA LEU A 39 -7.92 13.80 19.53
C LEU A 39 -8.68 13.32 18.29
N ASP A 40 -8.49 14.00 17.16
CA ASP A 40 -9.13 13.61 15.90
C ASP A 40 -8.67 12.21 15.43
N LEU A 41 -7.38 11.91 15.52
CA LEU A 41 -6.85 10.57 15.23
C LEU A 41 -7.47 9.51 16.15
N MET A 42 -7.62 9.79 17.44
CA MET A 42 -8.27 8.87 18.37
C MET A 42 -9.74 8.68 18.02
N GLN A 43 -10.48 9.73 17.74
CA GLN A 43 -11.89 9.65 17.33
C GLN A 43 -12.04 8.82 16.04
N LEU A 44 -11.19 9.05 15.04
CA LEU A 44 -11.16 8.27 13.81
C LEU A 44 -10.82 6.79 14.04
N ARG A 45 -9.99 6.47 15.02
CA ARG A 45 -9.68 5.08 15.38
C ARG A 45 -10.84 4.36 16.08
N PHE A 46 -11.70 5.09 16.78
CA PHE A 46 -12.89 4.57 17.45
C PHE A 46 -14.15 4.58 16.57
N TRP A 47 -14.00 4.65 15.25
CA TRP A 47 -15.08 4.73 14.27
C TRP A 47 -16.19 3.68 14.44
N ASN A 48 -15.87 2.50 14.96
CA ASN A 48 -16.80 1.40 15.22
C ASN A 48 -17.36 1.39 16.66
N TYR A 49 -17.10 2.46 17.42
CA TYR A 49 -17.66 2.72 18.74
C TYR A 49 -18.24 4.13 18.81
N PRO A 50 -19.22 4.46 17.95
CA PRO A 50 -19.75 5.84 17.86
C PRO A 50 -20.46 6.27 19.15
N GLU A 51 -20.84 5.34 20.00
CA GLU A 51 -21.45 5.54 21.30
C GLU A 51 -20.47 6.03 22.37
N ILE A 52 -19.18 5.92 22.14
CA ILE A 52 -18.15 6.44 23.08
C ILE A 52 -17.85 7.90 22.74
N GLY A 53 -18.26 8.81 23.61
CA GLY A 53 -17.88 10.22 23.50
C GLY A 53 -16.39 10.40 23.82
N ILE A 54 -15.59 10.94 22.86
CA ILE A 54 -14.17 11.21 23.05
C ILE A 54 -13.94 12.71 22.95
N THR A 55 -13.39 13.30 24.01
CA THR A 55 -13.16 14.75 24.13
C THR A 55 -11.81 15.05 24.78
N ALA A 56 -11.29 16.27 24.58
CA ALA A 56 -10.08 16.71 25.25
C ALA A 56 -10.37 17.12 26.71
N GLY A 57 -9.37 16.93 27.60
CA GLY A 57 -9.38 17.43 28.98
C GLY A 57 -9.50 16.32 30.03
N LYS A 58 -9.87 16.70 31.24
CA LYS A 58 -10.14 15.80 32.39
C LYS A 58 -11.60 15.94 32.78
N GLY A 59 -12.29 14.82 32.97
CA GLY A 59 -13.66 14.78 33.48
C GLY A 59 -13.78 13.72 34.57
N SER A 60 -14.74 13.91 35.47
CA SER A 60 -15.02 12.97 36.57
C SER A 60 -16.02 11.87 36.19
N ASP A 61 -16.66 11.99 35.03
CA ASP A 61 -17.75 11.15 34.55
C ASP A 61 -17.34 10.26 33.35
N GLY A 62 -16.04 9.93 33.25
CA GLY A 62 -15.51 9.10 32.17
C GLY A 62 -14.14 8.53 32.49
N TYR A 63 -13.56 7.85 31.52
CA TYR A 63 -12.25 7.27 31.59
C TYR A 63 -11.19 8.25 31.04
N VAL A 64 -10.12 8.47 31.77
CA VAL A 64 -9.07 9.41 31.37
C VAL A 64 -7.95 8.66 30.67
N VAL A 65 -7.53 9.13 29.50
CA VAL A 65 -6.32 8.68 28.81
C VAL A 65 -5.32 9.82 28.84
N THR A 66 -4.36 9.74 29.74
CA THR A 66 -3.27 10.71 29.84
C THR A 66 -2.17 10.33 28.86
N ILE A 67 -1.82 11.25 27.95
CA ILE A 67 -0.75 11.07 26.98
C ILE A 67 0.56 11.66 27.50
N CYS A 68 1.65 10.98 27.16
CA CYS A 68 3.01 11.40 27.48
C CYS A 68 3.93 11.14 26.28
N PRO A 69 4.47 12.17 25.62
CA PRO A 69 5.30 12.05 24.41
C PRO A 69 6.76 11.68 24.76
N SER A 70 6.93 10.74 25.68
CA SER A 70 8.26 10.26 26.11
C SER A 70 8.22 8.78 26.43
N LEU A 71 9.21 8.06 25.93
CA LEU A 71 9.50 6.65 26.25
C LEU A 71 10.75 6.54 27.13
N GLU A 72 11.12 7.60 27.86
CA GLU A 72 12.27 7.59 28.76
C GLU A 72 12.13 6.49 29.83
N GLY A 73 13.18 5.70 30.02
CA GLY A 73 13.18 4.58 30.95
C GLY A 73 12.59 3.28 30.40
N ILE A 74 11.93 3.29 29.24
CA ILE A 74 11.40 2.08 28.60
C ILE A 74 12.51 1.40 27.79
N THR A 75 12.75 0.12 28.06
CA THR A 75 13.80 -0.66 27.40
C THR A 75 13.24 -1.62 26.35
N ALA A 76 13.93 -1.74 25.22
CA ALA A 76 13.58 -2.61 24.10
C ALA A 76 14.84 -3.24 23.48
N ASP A 77 14.68 -4.40 22.85
CA ASP A 77 15.73 -5.03 22.04
C ASP A 77 15.90 -4.31 20.67
N LYS A 78 14.90 -3.53 20.27
CA LYS A 78 14.91 -2.69 19.05
C LYS A 78 14.49 -1.26 19.41
N PRO A 79 15.38 -0.46 19.99
CA PRO A 79 15.05 0.87 20.50
C PRO A 79 14.58 1.83 19.40
N ASP A 80 15.12 1.74 18.18
CA ASP A 80 14.69 2.59 17.06
C ASP A 80 13.22 2.29 16.67
N LEU A 81 12.84 1.01 16.60
CA LEU A 81 11.45 0.64 16.32
C LEU A 81 10.49 0.98 17.45
N LEU A 82 10.98 0.93 18.71
CA LEU A 82 10.20 1.43 19.85
C LEU A 82 9.91 2.93 19.68
N LYS A 83 10.92 3.74 19.37
CA LYS A 83 10.75 5.19 19.15
C LYS A 83 9.85 5.52 17.96
N GLU A 84 10.08 4.85 16.84
CA GLU A 84 9.37 5.14 15.60
C GLU A 84 7.91 4.65 15.60
N GLN A 85 7.62 3.51 16.22
CA GLN A 85 6.32 2.83 16.06
C GLN A 85 5.80 2.23 17.38
N GLY A 86 6.56 2.28 18.47
CA GLY A 86 6.21 1.65 19.72
C GLY A 86 5.45 2.58 20.66
N TYR A 87 4.94 1.97 21.71
CA TYR A 87 4.22 2.63 22.79
C TYR A 87 4.39 1.85 24.10
N ASP A 88 4.09 2.54 25.19
CA ASP A 88 3.94 1.96 26.52
C ASP A 88 2.58 2.41 27.08
N LEU A 89 1.73 1.46 27.45
CA LEU A 89 0.34 1.68 27.85
C LEU A 89 0.07 1.04 29.19
N GLU A 90 -0.18 1.84 30.20
CA GLU A 90 -0.60 1.40 31.53
C GLU A 90 -2.08 1.68 31.75
N ILE A 91 -2.87 0.65 32.01
CA ILE A 91 -4.33 0.72 32.20
C ILE A 91 -4.64 0.50 33.68
N GLY A 92 -5.20 1.51 34.33
CA GLY A 92 -5.69 1.52 35.70
C GLY A 92 -7.23 1.51 35.77
N GLU A 93 -7.78 1.65 36.99
CA GLU A 93 -9.21 1.58 37.25
C GLU A 93 -10.00 2.76 36.64
N SER A 94 -9.48 3.97 36.69
CA SER A 94 -10.15 5.19 36.22
C SER A 94 -9.37 5.93 35.11
N GLU A 95 -8.12 5.53 34.89
CA GLU A 95 -7.27 6.18 33.91
C GLU A 95 -6.28 5.20 33.25
N ALA A 96 -5.83 5.55 32.05
CA ALA A 96 -4.69 4.96 31.39
C ALA A 96 -3.62 6.02 31.12
N VAL A 97 -2.35 5.62 31.13
CA VAL A 97 -1.22 6.42 30.71
C VAL A 97 -0.66 5.83 29.43
N LEU A 98 -0.64 6.61 28.35
CA LEU A 98 -0.10 6.22 27.06
C LEU A 98 1.17 7.03 26.76
N ARG A 99 2.32 6.35 26.77
CA ARG A 99 3.64 6.91 26.43
C ARG A 99 4.01 6.55 25.01
N TYR A 100 4.57 7.49 24.27
CA TYR A 100 4.99 7.32 22.87
C TYR A 100 6.03 8.41 22.51
N GLU A 101 6.76 8.22 21.38
CA GLU A 101 7.64 9.27 20.83
C GLU A 101 7.22 9.73 19.42
N SER A 102 6.32 9.00 18.76
CA SER A 102 5.84 9.32 17.41
C SER A 102 4.33 9.24 17.30
N SER A 103 3.74 9.92 16.32
CA SER A 103 2.31 9.80 16.01
C SER A 103 1.90 8.35 15.69
N VAL A 104 2.80 7.58 15.07
CA VAL A 104 2.57 6.14 14.81
C VAL A 104 2.51 5.34 16.10
N GLY A 105 3.39 5.62 17.05
CA GLY A 105 3.35 5.02 18.39
C GLY A 105 2.06 5.34 19.13
N PHE A 106 1.62 6.61 19.07
CA PHE A 106 0.31 7.02 19.59
C PHE A 106 -0.84 6.21 18.98
N VAL A 107 -0.92 6.15 17.64
CA VAL A 107 -1.96 5.40 16.91
C VAL A 107 -1.94 3.92 17.30
N ASN A 108 -0.76 3.31 17.44
CA ASN A 108 -0.62 1.93 17.87
C ASN A 108 -1.10 1.71 19.31
N GLY A 109 -0.80 2.63 20.23
CA GLY A 109 -1.28 2.58 21.61
C GLY A 109 -2.80 2.74 21.70
N VAL A 110 -3.37 3.72 20.99
CA VAL A 110 -4.83 3.92 20.87
C VAL A 110 -5.51 2.69 20.26
N THR A 111 -4.87 2.06 19.27
CA THR A 111 -5.38 0.80 18.69
C THR A 111 -5.44 -0.31 19.73
N SER A 112 -4.42 -0.47 20.57
CA SER A 112 -4.44 -1.46 21.65
C SER A 112 -5.53 -1.15 22.67
N LEU A 113 -5.68 0.11 23.07
CA LEU A 113 -6.74 0.54 23.97
C LEU A 113 -8.12 0.16 23.42
N LYS A 114 -8.37 0.47 22.12
CA LYS A 114 -9.61 0.13 21.43
C LYS A 114 -9.86 -1.38 21.39
N LEU A 115 -8.85 -2.18 21.06
CA LEU A 115 -8.98 -3.64 20.94
C LEU A 115 -9.20 -4.34 22.29
N LEU A 116 -8.87 -3.68 23.41
CA LEU A 116 -9.06 -4.17 24.78
C LEU A 116 -10.43 -3.85 25.34
N LEU A 117 -11.23 -3.00 24.70
CA LEU A 117 -12.56 -2.64 25.16
C LEU A 117 -13.45 -3.87 25.35
N LYS A 118 -14.18 -3.88 26.45
CA LYS A 118 -15.24 -4.85 26.77
C LYS A 118 -16.48 -4.09 27.20
N GLY A 119 -17.65 -4.59 26.81
CA GLY A 119 -18.92 -3.99 27.19
C GLY A 119 -19.79 -3.65 26.01
N THR A 120 -20.88 -2.93 26.30
CA THR A 120 -21.88 -2.45 25.33
C THR A 120 -22.31 -1.05 25.72
N GLU A 121 -23.02 -0.36 24.84
CA GLU A 121 -23.62 0.94 25.12
C GLU A 121 -24.51 0.94 26.37
N GLU A 122 -25.33 -0.10 26.55
CA GLU A 122 -26.27 -0.22 27.67
C GLU A 122 -25.59 -0.37 29.03
N ASN A 123 -24.47 -1.12 29.07
CA ASN A 123 -23.76 -1.45 30.31
C ASN A 123 -22.51 -0.61 30.55
N GLY A 124 -22.17 0.26 29.59
CA GLY A 124 -20.90 0.94 29.53
C GLY A 124 -19.74 0.03 29.15
N PHE A 125 -18.58 0.62 28.95
CA PHE A 125 -17.33 -0.06 28.55
C PHE A 125 -16.38 -0.17 29.72
N THR A 126 -15.54 -1.19 29.69
CA THR A 126 -14.46 -1.43 30.64
C THR A 126 -13.19 -1.87 29.91
N LEU A 127 -12.06 -1.74 30.58
CA LEU A 127 -10.75 -2.17 30.12
C LEU A 127 -10.11 -3.12 31.13
N PRO A 128 -9.40 -4.18 30.71
CA PRO A 128 -8.64 -5.02 31.62
C PRO A 128 -7.46 -4.23 32.21
N LEU A 129 -7.21 -4.38 33.51
CA LEU A 129 -6.08 -3.74 34.16
C LEU A 129 -4.78 -4.45 33.74
N CYS A 130 -3.90 -3.72 33.06
CA CYS A 130 -2.64 -4.27 32.54
C CYS A 130 -1.60 -3.20 32.27
N HIS A 131 -0.38 -3.66 32.00
CA HIS A 131 0.70 -2.85 31.47
C HIS A 131 1.24 -3.50 30.21
N ILE A 132 1.34 -2.74 29.13
CA ILE A 132 1.77 -3.18 27.81
C ILE A 132 2.90 -2.31 27.32
N THR A 133 4.04 -2.93 26.95
CA THR A 133 5.05 -2.28 26.12
C THR A 133 5.12 -3.02 24.80
N ASP A 134 4.91 -2.33 23.70
CA ASP A 134 4.89 -2.97 22.38
C ASP A 134 5.55 -2.12 21.28
N TYR A 135 6.18 -2.81 20.35
CA TYR A 135 6.80 -2.29 19.13
C TYR A 135 6.95 -3.42 18.11
N PRO A 136 6.97 -3.12 16.81
CA PRO A 136 6.98 -4.16 15.80
C PRO A 136 8.31 -4.92 15.73
N SER A 137 8.26 -6.21 15.40
CA SER A 137 9.46 -7.01 15.05
C SER A 137 9.97 -6.71 13.65
N ILE A 138 9.07 -6.27 12.75
CA ILE A 138 9.32 -5.97 11.33
C ILE A 138 8.87 -4.54 11.07
N PRO A 139 9.74 -3.66 10.53
CA PRO A 139 9.43 -2.24 10.36
C PRO A 139 8.31 -1.99 9.34
N VAL A 140 8.25 -2.78 8.26
CA VAL A 140 7.26 -2.64 7.20
C VAL A 140 6.32 -3.84 7.18
N ARG A 141 5.03 -3.58 7.29
CA ARG A 141 3.96 -4.57 7.25
C ARG A 141 2.97 -4.13 6.19
N ALA A 142 3.20 -4.64 4.99
CA ALA A 142 2.49 -4.21 3.79
C ALA A 142 1.37 -5.18 3.41
N ILE A 143 0.31 -4.62 2.80
CA ILE A 143 -0.73 -5.38 2.13
C ILE A 143 -0.87 -4.89 0.69
N ALA A 144 -1.13 -5.80 -0.24
CA ALA A 144 -1.49 -5.45 -1.60
C ALA A 144 -3.01 -5.60 -1.78
N GLN A 145 -3.64 -4.54 -2.28
CA GLN A 145 -5.08 -4.51 -2.54
C GLN A 145 -5.35 -3.94 -3.92
N THR A 146 -6.24 -4.59 -4.67
CA THR A 146 -6.66 -4.08 -5.97
C THR A 146 -7.38 -2.76 -5.81
N PHE A 147 -6.92 -1.74 -6.53
CA PHE A 147 -7.55 -0.43 -6.59
C PHE A 147 -8.32 -0.24 -7.91
N SER A 148 -7.66 -0.47 -9.04
CA SER A 148 -8.28 -0.29 -10.36
C SER A 148 -7.88 -1.35 -11.39
N TRP A 149 -7.22 -2.41 -10.98
CA TRP A 149 -6.79 -3.43 -11.92
C TRP A 149 -7.97 -4.25 -12.46
N TYR A 150 -8.24 -4.11 -13.73
CA TYR A 150 -9.08 -5.01 -14.49
C TYR A 150 -8.17 -6.04 -15.20
N ALA A 151 -7.86 -7.10 -14.51
CA ALA A 151 -7.45 -8.30 -15.22
C ALA A 151 -8.70 -9.07 -15.58
N GLY A 152 -8.77 -9.61 -16.76
CA GLY A 152 -9.79 -10.57 -17.15
C GLY A 152 -9.87 -11.82 -16.24
N TYR A 153 -9.12 -11.81 -15.17
CA TYR A 153 -9.15 -12.75 -14.05
C TYR A 153 -10.30 -12.55 -13.07
N GLY A 154 -11.29 -11.75 -13.38
CA GLY A 154 -12.57 -11.44 -12.72
C GLY A 154 -13.06 -12.23 -11.51
N ARG A 155 -12.19 -12.89 -10.78
CA ARG A 155 -12.53 -13.77 -9.67
C ARG A 155 -12.22 -13.20 -8.30
N PHE A 156 -11.28 -12.24 -8.20
CA PHE A 156 -10.81 -11.76 -6.91
C PHE A 156 -10.52 -10.26 -7.00
N GLY A 157 -11.24 -9.45 -6.26
CA GLY A 157 -10.96 -8.04 -6.08
C GLY A 157 -11.79 -7.07 -6.91
N PHE A 158 -12.81 -7.53 -7.64
CA PHE A 158 -13.73 -6.63 -8.31
C PHE A 158 -14.50 -5.76 -7.30
N ASP A 159 -14.78 -6.28 -6.13
CA ASP A 159 -15.52 -5.56 -5.10
C ASP A 159 -14.78 -4.29 -4.64
N SER A 160 -13.48 -4.37 -4.41
CA SER A 160 -12.69 -3.20 -3.99
C SER A 160 -12.55 -2.12 -5.06
N GLN A 161 -12.78 -2.45 -6.32
CA GLN A 161 -12.84 -1.46 -7.41
C GLN A 161 -14.13 -0.63 -7.39
N LEU A 162 -15.14 -1.10 -6.66
CA LEU A 162 -16.40 -0.38 -6.44
C LEU A 162 -16.39 0.50 -5.20
N TRP A 163 -15.31 0.42 -4.40
CA TRP A 163 -15.21 1.14 -3.15
C TRP A 163 -15.04 2.65 -3.37
N GLY A 164 -15.88 3.41 -2.67
CA GLY A 164 -15.72 4.85 -2.51
C GLY A 164 -14.78 5.19 -1.36
N TYR A 165 -14.71 6.48 -1.04
CA TYR A 165 -13.84 6.99 0.03
C TYR A 165 -14.10 6.31 1.38
N GLU A 166 -15.36 6.19 1.80
CA GLU A 166 -15.72 5.66 3.11
C GLU A 166 -15.35 4.18 3.26
N ASP A 167 -15.50 3.39 2.19
CA ASP A 167 -15.09 1.97 2.19
C ASP A 167 -13.58 1.84 2.39
N TRP A 168 -12.79 2.68 1.70
CA TRP A 168 -11.35 2.72 1.87
C TRP A 168 -10.92 3.18 3.26
N VAL A 169 -11.64 4.13 3.87
CA VAL A 169 -11.40 4.55 5.26
C VAL A 169 -11.68 3.43 6.24
N GLN A 170 -12.78 2.68 6.06
CA GLN A 170 -13.08 1.51 6.88
C GLN A 170 -12.01 0.43 6.73
N TYR A 171 -11.60 0.15 5.51
CA TYR A 171 -10.54 -0.81 5.24
C TYR A 171 -9.20 -0.40 5.86
N LEU A 172 -8.84 0.88 5.76
CA LEU A 172 -7.67 1.43 6.44
C LEU A 172 -7.71 1.18 7.95
N ASN A 173 -8.85 1.42 8.58
CA ASN A 173 -9.03 1.19 10.00
C ASN A 173 -8.88 -0.30 10.39
N ILE A 174 -9.43 -1.22 9.60
CA ILE A 174 -9.25 -2.67 9.79
C ILE A 174 -7.78 -3.05 9.65
N CYS A 175 -7.08 -2.50 8.68
CA CYS A 175 -5.66 -2.74 8.48
C CYS A 175 -4.81 -2.21 9.64
N LEU A 176 -5.15 -1.04 10.18
CA LEU A 176 -4.50 -0.50 11.37
C LEU A 176 -4.71 -1.36 12.61
N ASP A 177 -5.89 -1.99 12.77
CA ASP A 177 -6.14 -2.97 13.83
C ASP A 177 -5.19 -4.17 13.73
N ASN A 178 -4.75 -4.50 12.54
CA ASN A 178 -3.77 -5.55 12.25
C ASN A 178 -2.32 -5.02 12.11
N ARG A 179 -2.06 -3.78 12.53
CA ARG A 179 -0.74 -3.14 12.50
C ARG A 179 -0.13 -2.99 11.10
N ILE A 180 -0.92 -3.01 10.04
CA ILE A 180 -0.46 -2.73 8.68
C ILE A 180 -0.09 -1.25 8.58
N ASN A 181 1.07 -0.96 8.00
CA ASN A 181 1.58 0.40 7.84
C ASN A 181 2.01 0.74 6.40
N GLN A 182 1.65 -0.11 5.43
CA GLN A 182 1.85 0.18 4.02
C GLN A 182 0.80 -0.50 3.15
N PHE A 183 0.22 0.27 2.23
CA PHE A 183 -0.65 -0.26 1.18
C PHE A 183 0.08 -0.23 -0.16
N ASN A 184 0.02 -1.34 -0.89
CA ASN A 184 0.39 -1.43 -2.29
C ASN A 184 -0.89 -1.49 -3.12
N LEU A 185 -1.31 -0.36 -3.69
CA LEU A 185 -2.52 -0.26 -4.48
C LEU A 185 -2.27 -0.74 -5.92
N VAL A 186 -2.88 -1.89 -6.26
CA VAL A 186 -2.68 -2.53 -7.56
C VAL A 186 -3.53 -1.84 -8.63
N MET A 187 -2.88 -1.28 -9.66
CA MET A 187 -3.53 -0.52 -10.74
C MET A 187 -3.21 -1.05 -12.15
N TYR A 188 -2.02 -1.54 -12.41
CA TYR A 188 -1.57 -2.19 -13.65
C TYR A 188 -2.02 -1.51 -14.96
N GLY A 189 -1.90 -0.19 -15.05
CA GLY A 189 -2.19 0.54 -16.29
C GLY A 189 -3.68 0.69 -16.65
N TYR A 190 -4.55 0.50 -15.66
CA TYR A 190 -5.95 0.93 -15.69
C TYR A 190 -6.11 2.09 -14.71
N TRP A 191 -6.08 3.32 -15.24
CA TRP A 191 -5.85 4.48 -14.41
C TRP A 191 -7.14 5.00 -13.77
N PRO A 192 -7.22 5.07 -12.44
CA PRO A 192 -8.35 5.62 -11.70
C PRO A 192 -8.23 7.14 -11.49
N PHE A 193 -7.43 7.81 -12.32
CA PHE A 193 -7.19 9.24 -12.35
C PHE A 193 -7.07 9.72 -13.79
N ASP A 194 -7.26 11.02 -14.02
CA ASP A 194 -7.15 11.58 -15.36
C ASP A 194 -5.71 11.56 -15.86
N LEU A 195 -5.56 11.18 -17.13
CA LEU A 195 -4.29 11.15 -17.85
C LEU A 195 -4.46 11.94 -19.15
N PRO A 196 -4.12 13.24 -19.16
CA PRO A 196 -4.51 14.17 -20.22
C PRO A 196 -4.07 13.78 -21.62
N ASN A 197 -2.88 13.19 -21.78
CA ASN A 197 -2.38 12.79 -23.09
C ASN A 197 -2.85 11.39 -23.53
N HIS A 198 -3.41 10.61 -22.60
CA HIS A 198 -3.88 9.24 -22.83
C HIS A 198 -5.23 8.99 -22.15
N PRO A 199 -6.28 9.79 -22.46
CA PRO A 199 -7.58 9.66 -21.83
C PRO A 199 -8.25 8.29 -22.11
N GLU A 200 -7.85 7.62 -23.19
CA GLU A 200 -8.33 6.29 -23.56
C GLU A 200 -7.90 5.18 -22.60
N THR A 201 -6.93 5.45 -21.71
CA THR A 201 -6.43 4.50 -20.71
C THR A 201 -7.07 4.69 -19.33
N VAL A 202 -7.84 5.76 -19.18
CA VAL A 202 -8.53 6.09 -17.93
C VAL A 202 -9.75 5.19 -17.77
N PHE A 203 -9.98 4.75 -16.54
CA PHE A 203 -11.01 3.75 -16.24
C PHE A 203 -12.40 4.40 -16.11
N ARG A 204 -12.81 5.10 -17.18
CA ARG A 204 -14.07 5.83 -17.31
C ARG A 204 -14.91 5.27 -18.45
N ASP A 205 -16.19 4.97 -18.18
CA ASP A 205 -17.16 4.45 -19.15
C ASP A 205 -16.66 3.20 -19.91
N VAL A 206 -15.97 2.31 -19.20
CA VAL A 206 -15.39 1.10 -19.79
C VAL A 206 -16.47 0.01 -19.92
N PRO A 207 -16.73 -0.53 -21.12
CA PRO A 207 -17.68 -1.61 -21.30
C PRO A 207 -17.16 -2.92 -20.69
N ILE A 208 -17.84 -3.43 -19.69
CA ILE A 208 -17.52 -4.69 -19.00
C ILE A 208 -18.64 -5.70 -19.30
N LYS A 209 -18.26 -6.95 -19.59
CA LYS A 209 -19.20 -8.04 -19.74
C LYS A 209 -19.34 -8.80 -18.44
N ILE A 210 -20.56 -8.83 -17.90
CA ILE A 210 -20.92 -9.56 -16.69
C ILE A 210 -21.88 -10.67 -17.08
N TRP A 211 -21.60 -11.90 -16.61
CA TRP A 211 -22.51 -13.01 -16.73
C TRP A 211 -23.67 -12.87 -15.73
N ASN A 212 -24.88 -12.72 -16.26
CA ASN A 212 -26.09 -12.76 -15.46
C ASN A 212 -26.61 -14.21 -15.40
N ALA A 213 -26.42 -14.85 -14.24
CA ALA A 213 -26.81 -16.25 -14.05
C ALA A 213 -28.31 -16.49 -14.10
N GLU A 214 -29.12 -15.53 -13.67
CA GLU A 214 -30.58 -15.60 -13.64
C GLU A 214 -31.14 -15.62 -15.06
N ASN A 215 -30.65 -14.73 -15.92
CA ASN A 215 -31.09 -14.63 -17.30
C ASN A 215 -30.24 -15.46 -18.28
N ARG A 216 -29.21 -16.16 -17.79
CA ARG A 216 -28.27 -16.98 -18.56
C ARG A 216 -27.70 -16.27 -19.79
N ARG A 217 -27.32 -15.03 -19.63
CA ARG A 217 -26.76 -14.20 -20.70
C ARG A 217 -25.66 -13.26 -20.23
N TRP A 218 -24.80 -12.86 -21.15
CA TRP A 218 -23.85 -11.79 -20.92
C TRP A 218 -24.55 -10.43 -21.02
N LEU A 219 -24.36 -9.61 -20.02
CA LEU A 219 -24.75 -8.20 -20.02
C LEU A 219 -23.51 -7.35 -20.25
N THR A 220 -23.63 -6.30 -21.04
CA THR A 220 -22.63 -5.24 -21.08
C THR A 220 -23.07 -4.15 -20.13
N VAL A 221 -22.22 -3.84 -19.16
CA VAL A 221 -22.39 -2.71 -18.26
C VAL A 221 -21.24 -1.73 -18.48
N HIS A 222 -21.50 -0.47 -18.31
CA HIS A 222 -20.49 0.56 -18.39
C HIS A 222 -20.02 0.90 -16.98
N TYR A 223 -18.72 0.89 -16.79
CA TYR A 223 -18.08 1.07 -15.49
C TYR A 223 -17.19 2.30 -15.51
N THR A 224 -17.36 3.14 -14.52
CA THR A 224 -16.43 4.22 -14.18
C THR A 224 -15.92 3.97 -12.78
N HIS A 225 -14.61 4.11 -12.59
CA HIS A 225 -14.01 3.95 -11.26
C HIS A 225 -14.51 5.05 -10.31
N PRO A 226 -14.88 4.74 -9.05
CA PRO A 226 -15.43 5.71 -8.10
C PRO A 226 -14.56 6.96 -7.94
N ASN A 227 -13.24 6.83 -7.91
CA ASN A 227 -12.33 7.98 -7.83
C ASN A 227 -12.38 8.91 -9.06
N LEU A 228 -12.97 8.49 -10.17
CA LEU A 228 -13.17 9.34 -11.37
C LEU A 228 -14.53 10.02 -11.37
N GLU A 229 -15.50 9.49 -10.62
CA GLU A 229 -16.81 10.11 -10.42
C GLU A 229 -16.72 11.15 -9.30
N GLU A 230 -16.13 10.77 -8.19
CA GLU A 230 -15.88 11.63 -7.03
C GLU A 230 -14.41 11.47 -6.57
N PRO A 231 -13.50 12.36 -6.97
CA PRO A 231 -12.07 12.23 -6.66
C PRO A 231 -11.81 12.24 -5.16
N PHE A 232 -11.19 11.16 -4.66
CA PHE A 232 -10.89 11.00 -3.23
C PHE A 232 -9.47 10.52 -2.94
N MET A 233 -8.71 10.12 -3.95
CA MET A 233 -7.40 9.47 -3.75
C MET A 233 -6.42 10.34 -2.95
N ASP A 234 -6.33 11.63 -3.26
CA ASP A 234 -5.46 12.55 -2.54
C ASP A 234 -5.90 12.73 -1.07
N LYS A 235 -7.20 12.80 -0.81
CA LYS A 235 -7.78 12.85 0.53
C LYS A 235 -7.49 11.57 1.31
N PHE A 236 -7.61 10.41 0.67
CA PHE A 236 -7.31 9.11 1.26
C PHE A 236 -5.82 8.99 1.61
N ILE A 237 -4.91 9.38 0.69
CA ILE A 237 -3.46 9.35 0.93
C ILE A 237 -3.09 10.23 2.12
N LYS A 238 -3.63 11.45 2.18
CA LYS A 238 -3.41 12.37 3.31
C LYS A 238 -3.89 11.78 4.64
N LEU A 239 -5.05 11.12 4.65
CA LEU A 239 -5.55 10.44 5.84
C LEU A 239 -4.65 9.27 6.25
N ALA A 240 -4.22 8.44 5.30
CA ALA A 240 -3.31 7.34 5.56
C ALA A 240 -1.97 7.83 6.16
N HIS A 241 -1.42 8.92 5.64
CA HIS A 241 -0.20 9.54 6.17
C HIS A 241 -0.35 10.00 7.62
N ARG A 242 -1.50 10.56 8.00
CA ARG A 242 -1.78 10.95 9.40
C ARG A 242 -1.71 9.76 10.35
N PHE A 243 -2.08 8.56 9.89
CA PHE A 243 -1.93 7.31 10.64
C PHE A 243 -0.54 6.67 10.50
N GLY A 244 0.39 7.28 9.78
CA GLY A 244 1.71 6.73 9.50
C GLY A 244 1.70 5.56 8.51
N VAL A 245 0.65 5.45 7.69
CA VAL A 245 0.53 4.42 6.64
C VAL A 245 1.03 4.99 5.32
N LYS A 246 1.99 4.30 4.71
CA LYS A 246 2.52 4.65 3.39
C LYS A 246 1.67 4.04 2.28
N ILE A 247 1.52 4.79 1.19
CA ILE A 247 0.74 4.37 0.02
C ILE A 247 1.66 4.21 -1.19
N PHE A 248 1.77 2.98 -1.67
CA PHE A 248 2.56 2.61 -2.84
C PHE A 248 1.66 2.24 -4.01
N ALA A 249 2.07 2.62 -5.21
CA ALA A 249 1.46 2.13 -6.45
C ALA A 249 2.10 0.80 -6.86
N TYR A 250 1.29 -0.23 -7.05
CA TYR A 250 1.74 -1.51 -7.60
C TYR A 250 1.33 -1.55 -9.08
N VAL A 251 2.29 -1.46 -9.97
CA VAL A 251 2.07 -1.26 -11.41
C VAL A 251 3.05 -2.09 -12.25
N GLY A 252 2.69 -2.35 -13.50
CA GLY A 252 3.60 -2.99 -14.46
C GLY A 252 4.71 -2.03 -14.88
N LEU A 253 5.91 -2.56 -15.13
CA LEU A 253 7.00 -1.79 -15.71
C LEU A 253 6.70 -1.48 -17.19
N ASN A 254 6.68 -2.49 -18.04
CA ASN A 254 6.23 -2.39 -19.43
C ASN A 254 5.10 -3.38 -19.77
N SER A 255 4.67 -4.15 -18.79
CA SER A 255 3.61 -5.16 -18.84
C SER A 255 2.32 -4.61 -18.20
N TYR A 256 1.23 -5.37 -18.34
CA TYR A 256 -0.07 -5.05 -17.74
C TYR A 256 -0.66 -3.70 -18.20
N ASN A 257 -0.40 -3.31 -19.45
CA ASN A 257 -0.90 -2.07 -20.04
C ASN A 257 -2.11 -2.33 -20.99
N GLY A 258 -3.04 -3.18 -20.55
CA GLY A 258 -4.15 -3.63 -21.36
C GLY A 258 -5.05 -2.52 -21.89
N ALA A 259 -5.32 -1.50 -21.07
CA ALA A 259 -6.13 -0.35 -21.51
C ALA A 259 -5.48 0.37 -22.71
N TYR A 260 -4.19 0.59 -22.69
CA TYR A 260 -3.45 1.21 -23.78
C TYR A 260 -3.34 0.30 -24.99
N THR A 261 -2.94 -0.96 -24.78
CA THR A 261 -2.68 -1.89 -25.90
C THR A 261 -3.93 -2.35 -26.64
N ILE A 262 -5.11 -2.26 -26.03
CA ILE A 262 -6.38 -2.48 -26.73
C ILE A 262 -6.64 -1.39 -27.77
N LYS A 263 -6.30 -0.14 -27.47
CA LYS A 263 -6.48 1.01 -28.36
C LYS A 263 -5.31 1.18 -29.35
N HIS A 264 -4.11 0.73 -28.93
CA HIS A 264 -2.86 0.84 -29.69
C HIS A 264 -2.21 -0.54 -29.90
N PRO A 265 -2.85 -1.45 -30.68
CA PRO A 265 -2.33 -2.81 -30.87
C PRO A 265 -0.96 -2.84 -31.56
N GLU A 266 -0.59 -1.80 -32.31
CA GLU A 266 0.71 -1.62 -32.93
C GLU A 266 1.83 -1.36 -31.92
N ALA A 267 1.49 -0.83 -30.75
CA ALA A 267 2.42 -0.54 -29.66
C ALA A 267 2.87 -1.78 -28.87
N ARG A 268 2.20 -2.91 -29.10
CA ARG A 268 2.48 -4.17 -28.39
C ARG A 268 3.85 -4.76 -28.75
N MET A 269 4.40 -5.49 -27.82
CA MET A 269 5.54 -6.37 -28.09
C MET A 269 5.17 -7.40 -29.18
N LYS A 270 6.14 -7.74 -30.02
CA LYS A 270 6.02 -8.80 -31.02
C LYS A 270 6.74 -10.04 -30.50
N PRO A 271 6.01 -11.04 -29.97
CA PRO A 271 6.63 -12.27 -29.46
C PRO A 271 7.20 -13.11 -30.60
N PRO A 272 8.21 -13.96 -30.34
CA PRO A 272 8.69 -14.92 -31.30
C PRO A 272 7.57 -15.91 -31.65
N LYS A 273 7.54 -16.35 -32.90
CA LYS A 273 6.53 -17.30 -33.40
C LYS A 273 6.50 -18.63 -32.60
N SER A 274 7.61 -18.96 -31.94
CA SER A 274 7.79 -20.17 -31.13
C SER A 274 7.36 -20.02 -29.67
N SER A 275 6.95 -18.83 -29.21
CA SER A 275 6.72 -18.58 -27.79
C SER A 275 5.56 -19.38 -27.20
N GLY A 276 4.58 -19.77 -28.02
CA GLY A 276 3.39 -20.49 -27.54
C GLY A 276 2.51 -19.68 -26.55
N PHE A 277 2.97 -18.53 -26.09
CA PHE A 277 2.25 -17.65 -25.19
C PHE A 277 1.38 -16.69 -25.98
N LEU A 278 0.08 -16.84 -25.78
CA LEU A 278 -0.93 -15.95 -26.39
C LEU A 278 -1.23 -14.72 -25.53
N ASN A 279 -0.63 -14.61 -24.33
CA ASN A 279 -1.14 -13.73 -23.29
C ASN A 279 -0.38 -12.39 -23.09
N ASP A 280 0.75 -12.17 -23.76
CA ASP A 280 1.51 -10.91 -23.61
C ASP A 280 1.00 -9.77 -24.48
N PHE A 281 -0.27 -9.74 -24.76
CA PHE A 281 -0.89 -8.70 -25.59
C PHE A 281 -0.94 -7.34 -24.89
N ASP A 282 -0.59 -7.26 -23.64
CA ASP A 282 -0.58 -6.04 -22.83
C ASP A 282 0.82 -5.50 -22.55
N SER A 283 1.87 -6.20 -22.99
CA SER A 283 3.24 -5.72 -22.85
C SER A 283 3.62 -4.77 -24.00
N LEU A 284 4.23 -3.65 -23.62
CA LEU A 284 4.61 -2.58 -24.54
C LEU A 284 6.00 -2.78 -25.14
N CYS A 285 6.13 -2.56 -26.43
CA CYS A 285 7.41 -2.53 -27.13
C CYS A 285 8.21 -1.27 -26.76
N LEU A 286 9.33 -1.41 -26.05
CA LEU A 286 10.14 -0.29 -25.59
C LEU A 286 10.95 0.41 -26.70
N SER A 287 10.87 -0.07 -27.94
CA SER A 287 11.42 0.62 -29.12
C SER A 287 10.31 1.26 -29.98
N TYR A 288 9.03 1.09 -29.62
CA TYR A 288 7.93 1.78 -30.30
C TYR A 288 7.85 3.22 -29.79
N PRO A 289 7.77 4.21 -30.70
CA PRO A 289 7.71 5.63 -30.30
C PRO A 289 6.50 5.91 -29.40
N GLY A 290 6.73 6.69 -28.33
CA GLY A 290 5.67 7.10 -27.40
C GLY A 290 5.39 6.12 -26.25
N ASN A 291 5.73 4.83 -26.36
CA ASN A 291 5.43 3.85 -25.29
C ASN A 291 6.11 4.18 -23.98
N ALA A 292 7.40 4.54 -24.02
CA ALA A 292 8.13 4.93 -22.81
C ALA A 292 7.56 6.22 -22.23
N ASP A 293 7.18 7.18 -23.06
CA ASP A 293 6.63 8.48 -22.64
C ASP A 293 5.27 8.30 -21.94
N TYR A 294 4.42 7.41 -22.47
CA TYR A 294 3.16 7.03 -21.84
C TYR A 294 3.37 6.44 -20.43
N ILE A 295 4.30 5.49 -20.30
CA ILE A 295 4.60 4.87 -18.99
C ILE A 295 5.13 5.92 -18.02
N ILE A 296 6.05 6.77 -18.47
CA ILE A 296 6.65 7.83 -17.66
C ILE A 296 5.59 8.83 -17.20
N GLU A 297 4.70 9.28 -18.09
CA GLU A 297 3.60 10.20 -17.75
C GLU A 297 2.69 9.59 -16.68
N SER A 298 2.34 8.30 -16.83
CA SER A 298 1.53 7.60 -15.84
C SER A 298 2.19 7.57 -14.46
N MET A 299 3.50 7.30 -14.41
CA MET A 299 4.26 7.29 -13.15
C MET A 299 4.38 8.70 -12.55
N GLN A 300 4.58 9.71 -13.39
CA GLN A 300 4.60 11.11 -12.93
C GLN A 300 3.25 11.55 -12.37
N GLN A 301 2.13 11.09 -12.95
CA GLN A 301 0.79 11.39 -12.42
C GLN A 301 0.58 10.76 -11.04
N ILE A 302 1.02 9.53 -10.84
CA ILE A 302 1.01 8.86 -9.53
C ILE A 302 1.84 9.67 -8.51
N ALA A 303 3.03 10.13 -8.89
CA ALA A 303 3.87 10.96 -8.01
C ALA A 303 3.17 12.27 -7.60
N LYS A 304 2.48 12.93 -8.54
CA LYS A 304 1.71 14.16 -8.27
C LYS A 304 0.54 13.95 -7.31
N LEU A 305 -0.02 12.74 -7.27
CA LEU A 305 -1.09 12.37 -6.35
C LEU A 305 -0.61 12.14 -4.90
N GLY A 306 0.71 12.11 -4.67
CA GLY A 306 1.30 12.00 -3.33
C GLY A 306 1.62 10.59 -2.87
N PHE A 307 1.72 9.62 -3.78
CA PHE A 307 2.19 8.28 -3.43
C PHE A 307 3.63 8.30 -2.90
N ASP A 308 3.89 7.48 -1.88
CA ASP A 308 5.21 7.35 -1.24
C ASP A 308 6.20 6.53 -2.06
N GLY A 309 5.69 5.70 -2.96
CA GLY A 309 6.55 4.84 -3.75
C GLY A 309 5.82 3.97 -4.76
N TYR A 310 6.62 3.11 -5.38
CA TYR A 310 6.20 2.23 -6.48
C TYR A 310 6.70 0.82 -6.24
N THR A 311 5.85 -0.15 -6.55
CA THR A 311 6.26 -1.53 -6.76
C THR A 311 6.06 -1.83 -8.25
N LEU A 312 7.15 -1.84 -9.00
CA LEU A 312 7.15 -2.09 -10.44
C LEU A 312 7.32 -3.57 -10.72
N GLU A 313 6.45 -4.14 -11.53
CA GLU A 313 6.50 -5.55 -11.89
C GLU A 313 6.88 -5.74 -13.35
N GLU A 314 7.92 -6.53 -13.61
CA GLU A 314 8.22 -7.02 -14.95
C GLU A 314 7.21 -8.08 -15.38
N SER A 315 7.05 -8.26 -16.70
CA SER A 315 6.24 -9.36 -17.21
C SER A 315 6.82 -10.70 -16.73
N GLU A 316 5.95 -11.58 -16.26
CA GLU A 316 6.32 -12.88 -15.70
C GLU A 316 6.69 -13.91 -16.80
N GLU A 317 6.35 -13.62 -18.04
CA GLU A 317 6.54 -14.56 -19.14
C GLU A 317 8.00 -14.58 -19.60
N GLY A 318 8.56 -15.69 -19.38
CA GLY A 318 9.61 -16.37 -20.07
C GLY A 318 10.83 -15.58 -20.51
N PHE A 319 11.51 -16.25 -21.38
CA PHE A 319 12.88 -15.98 -21.85
C PHE A 319 12.91 -15.20 -23.15
N TRP A 320 11.78 -14.65 -23.58
CA TRP A 320 11.69 -13.95 -24.85
C TRP A 320 11.52 -12.45 -24.69
N PHE A 321 11.81 -11.73 -25.73
CA PHE A 321 11.63 -10.30 -25.81
C PHE A 321 11.07 -9.93 -27.20
N CYS A 322 10.65 -8.67 -27.36
CA CYS A 322 10.09 -8.17 -28.62
C CYS A 322 11.03 -8.39 -29.80
N GLU A 323 10.57 -9.08 -30.84
CA GLU A 323 11.31 -9.37 -32.07
C GLU A 323 11.06 -8.41 -33.23
N CYS A 324 10.54 -7.20 -32.95
CA CYS A 324 10.46 -6.18 -34.00
C CYS A 324 11.88 -5.73 -34.43
N GLU A 325 11.98 -5.20 -35.64
CA GLU A 325 13.29 -4.82 -36.21
C GLU A 325 14.04 -3.79 -35.37
N GLU A 326 13.30 -2.86 -34.73
CA GLU A 326 13.92 -1.84 -33.86
C GLU A 326 14.43 -2.43 -32.54
N CYS A 327 13.71 -3.39 -31.95
CA CYS A 327 14.21 -4.10 -30.76
C CYS A 327 15.40 -4.99 -31.10
N LYS A 328 15.43 -5.62 -32.27
CA LYS A 328 16.59 -6.38 -32.72
C LYS A 328 17.83 -5.50 -32.84
N LYS A 329 17.71 -4.31 -33.42
CA LYS A 329 18.81 -3.37 -33.56
C LYS A 329 19.27 -2.80 -32.22
N ARG A 330 18.32 -2.45 -31.35
CA ARG A 330 18.59 -1.69 -30.14
C ARG A 330 18.99 -2.56 -28.96
N TRP A 331 18.31 -3.68 -28.76
CA TRP A 331 18.45 -4.50 -27.55
C TRP A 331 19.09 -5.86 -27.82
N HIS A 332 18.62 -6.60 -28.84
CA HIS A 332 19.20 -7.90 -29.13
C HIS A 332 20.65 -7.79 -29.63
N ALA A 333 20.98 -6.77 -30.39
CA ALA A 333 22.34 -6.56 -30.92
C ALA A 333 23.41 -6.40 -29.82
N ILE A 334 23.01 -6.00 -28.60
CA ILE A 334 23.90 -5.80 -27.45
C ILE A 334 23.73 -6.87 -26.38
N SER A 335 23.06 -7.97 -26.69
CA SER A 335 22.70 -9.02 -25.74
C SER A 335 23.03 -10.41 -26.30
N LYS A 336 23.41 -11.34 -25.42
CA LYS A 336 23.67 -12.74 -25.79
C LYS A 336 22.40 -13.55 -25.98
N THR A 337 21.32 -13.18 -25.27
CA THR A 337 20.04 -13.87 -25.28
C THR A 337 18.87 -12.90 -25.32
N PRO A 338 17.66 -13.32 -25.75
CA PRO A 338 16.46 -12.48 -25.66
C PRO A 338 16.13 -12.04 -24.21
N GLY A 339 16.41 -12.89 -23.22
CA GLY A 339 16.24 -12.53 -21.81
C GLY A 339 17.16 -11.40 -21.36
N GLU A 340 18.43 -11.38 -21.77
CA GLU A 340 19.33 -10.23 -21.54
C GLU A 340 18.80 -8.97 -22.22
N ALA A 341 18.30 -9.07 -23.46
CA ALA A 341 17.72 -7.95 -24.18
C ALA A 341 16.52 -7.36 -23.42
N LYS A 342 15.64 -8.21 -22.88
CA LYS A 342 14.51 -7.82 -22.04
C LYS A 342 14.99 -7.04 -20.81
N HIS A 343 15.94 -7.57 -20.06
CA HIS A 343 16.40 -6.93 -18.83
C HIS A 343 17.13 -5.62 -19.11
N LYS A 344 17.93 -5.52 -20.16
CA LYS A 344 18.58 -4.26 -20.54
C LYS A 344 17.56 -3.19 -20.92
N ALA A 345 16.51 -3.55 -21.65
CA ALA A 345 15.43 -2.65 -22.00
C ALA A 345 14.64 -2.19 -20.76
N ASN A 346 14.36 -3.11 -19.83
CA ASN A 346 13.66 -2.82 -18.59
C ASN A 346 14.50 -1.92 -17.66
N MET A 347 15.80 -2.15 -17.55
CA MET A 347 16.70 -1.29 -16.76
C MET A 347 16.79 0.13 -17.35
N TRP A 348 16.81 0.25 -18.68
CA TRP A 348 16.73 1.55 -19.33
C TRP A 348 15.41 2.29 -19.01
N LEU A 349 14.29 1.61 -19.05
CA LEU A 349 12.99 2.20 -18.71
C LEU A 349 12.92 2.55 -17.23
N LEU A 350 13.36 1.65 -16.36
CA LEU A 350 13.40 1.85 -14.90
C LEU A 350 14.19 3.12 -14.54
N LYS A 351 15.35 3.32 -15.17
CA LYS A 351 16.13 4.55 -14.95
C LYS A 351 15.37 5.80 -15.37
N LYS A 352 14.66 5.76 -16.50
CA LYS A 352 13.85 6.90 -16.94
C LYS A 352 12.68 7.20 -15.99
N ILE A 353 12.02 6.16 -15.50
CA ILE A 353 10.97 6.29 -14.48
C ILE A 353 11.55 6.89 -13.20
N TYR A 354 12.69 6.37 -12.76
CA TYR A 354 13.38 6.86 -11.57
C TYR A 354 13.67 8.37 -11.67
N ASP A 355 14.32 8.79 -12.75
CA ASP A 355 14.69 10.19 -12.97
C ASP A 355 13.41 11.07 -12.99
N ALA A 356 12.38 10.69 -13.72
CA ALA A 356 11.13 11.43 -13.88
C ALA A 356 10.28 11.52 -12.61
N VAL A 357 10.22 10.45 -11.82
CA VAL A 357 9.48 10.41 -10.54
C VAL A 357 10.20 11.23 -9.48
N ARG A 358 11.54 11.11 -9.39
CA ARG A 358 12.37 11.84 -8.42
C ARG A 358 12.41 13.34 -8.67
N GLU A 359 12.15 13.77 -9.89
CA GLU A 359 11.96 15.19 -10.21
C GLU A 359 10.72 15.78 -9.51
N ILE A 360 9.68 14.98 -9.31
CA ILE A 360 8.41 15.40 -8.69
C ILE A 360 8.40 15.09 -7.18
N ASN A 361 8.82 13.90 -6.80
CA ASN A 361 8.93 13.45 -5.42
C ASN A 361 10.32 12.87 -5.16
N PRO A 362 11.27 13.67 -4.63
CA PRO A 362 12.64 13.23 -4.34
C PRO A 362 12.73 12.07 -3.33
N GLU A 363 11.74 11.91 -2.47
CA GLU A 363 11.71 10.88 -1.43
C GLU A 363 10.99 9.59 -1.86
N ALA A 364 10.40 9.55 -3.07
CA ALA A 364 9.66 8.39 -3.53
C ALA A 364 10.53 7.12 -3.54
N VAL A 365 10.05 6.07 -2.91
CA VAL A 365 10.71 4.75 -2.93
C VAL A 365 10.35 4.05 -4.23
N ILE A 366 11.36 3.68 -5.02
CA ILE A 366 11.15 2.94 -6.26
C ILE A 366 11.65 1.53 -6.07
N GLY A 367 10.72 0.59 -6.15
CA GLY A 367 10.99 -0.83 -6.02
C GLY A 367 10.66 -1.59 -7.30
N ILE A 368 11.45 -2.61 -7.60
CA ILE A 368 11.21 -3.50 -8.72
C ILE A 368 11.09 -4.95 -8.23
N ARG A 369 10.02 -5.61 -8.65
CA ARG A 369 9.85 -7.04 -8.53
C ARG A 369 10.43 -7.67 -9.80
N ALA A 370 11.71 -7.96 -9.75
CA ALA A 370 12.46 -8.44 -10.90
C ALA A 370 13.23 -9.72 -10.57
N PHE A 371 13.87 -10.22 -11.58
CA PHE A 371 14.97 -11.19 -11.45
C PHE A 371 14.55 -12.61 -11.06
N ARG A 372 13.30 -12.98 -11.33
CA ARG A 372 12.82 -14.36 -11.18
C ARG A 372 13.24 -15.27 -12.32
N GLN A 373 13.96 -14.76 -13.32
CA GLN A 373 14.15 -15.45 -14.58
C GLN A 373 15.61 -15.48 -15.02
N PRO A 374 16.03 -16.59 -15.66
CA PRO A 374 17.26 -16.59 -16.44
C PRO A 374 17.23 -15.45 -17.48
N PRO A 375 18.32 -14.76 -17.81
CA PRO A 375 19.68 -15.18 -17.43
C PRO A 375 20.14 -14.70 -16.05
N LEU A 376 19.38 -13.84 -15.33
CA LEU A 376 19.86 -13.21 -14.10
C LEU A 376 20.17 -14.24 -13.00
N GLU A 377 19.35 -15.29 -12.87
CA GLU A 377 19.59 -16.35 -11.88
C GLU A 377 20.80 -17.25 -12.22
N LYS A 378 21.17 -17.30 -13.50
CA LYS A 378 22.20 -18.24 -14.02
C LYS A 378 23.50 -17.56 -14.45
N ASP A 379 23.50 -16.24 -14.57
CA ASP A 379 24.68 -15.44 -14.93
C ASP A 379 24.95 -14.36 -13.88
N PRO A 380 25.77 -14.65 -12.85
CA PRO A 380 26.10 -13.68 -11.80
C PRO A 380 26.79 -12.42 -12.34
N ALA A 381 27.51 -12.51 -13.44
CA ALA A 381 28.16 -11.35 -14.05
C ALA A 381 27.14 -10.40 -14.67
N PHE A 382 26.13 -10.96 -15.35
CA PHE A 382 25.04 -10.17 -15.90
C PHE A 382 24.13 -9.59 -14.80
N LEU A 383 23.85 -10.35 -13.74
CA LEU A 383 23.15 -9.82 -12.57
C LEU A 383 23.89 -8.61 -11.99
N LYS A 384 25.22 -8.73 -11.84
CA LYS A 384 26.05 -7.63 -11.37
C LYS A 384 25.97 -6.41 -12.30
N GLU A 385 26.05 -6.61 -13.62
CA GLU A 385 25.90 -5.55 -14.63
C GLU A 385 24.57 -4.81 -14.45
N CYS A 386 23.46 -5.54 -14.29
CA CYS A 386 22.12 -4.96 -14.07
C CYS A 386 22.07 -4.15 -12.76
N VAL A 387 22.53 -4.72 -11.65
CA VAL A 387 22.55 -4.05 -10.35
C VAL A 387 23.44 -2.81 -10.36
N ASP A 388 24.59 -2.86 -11.00
CA ASP A 388 25.51 -1.72 -11.10
C ASP A 388 24.94 -0.59 -11.98
N SER A 389 24.08 -0.90 -12.93
CA SER A 389 23.43 0.07 -13.81
C SER A 389 22.25 0.81 -13.17
N MET A 390 21.69 0.27 -12.06
CA MET A 390 20.57 0.87 -11.34
C MET A 390 21.02 1.93 -10.34
N PRO A 391 20.18 2.93 -10.05
CA PRO A 391 20.33 3.77 -8.86
C PRO A 391 20.45 2.92 -7.58
N LYS A 392 21.29 3.35 -6.64
CA LYS A 392 21.68 2.51 -5.49
C LYS A 392 20.63 2.40 -4.41
N ASP A 393 19.62 3.24 -4.43
CA ASP A 393 18.46 3.27 -3.51
C ASP A 393 17.22 2.59 -4.07
N ILE A 394 17.31 1.92 -5.22
CA ILE A 394 16.22 1.08 -5.72
C ILE A 394 16.05 -0.12 -4.81
N MET A 395 14.80 -0.34 -4.38
CA MET A 395 14.43 -1.50 -3.58
C MET A 395 14.17 -2.71 -4.48
N LEU A 396 14.79 -3.84 -4.19
CA LEU A 396 14.52 -5.09 -4.86
C LEU A 396 13.51 -5.89 -4.05
N PHE A 397 12.34 -6.15 -4.65
CA PHE A 397 11.33 -7.03 -4.08
C PHE A 397 11.57 -8.45 -4.55
N TRP A 398 11.83 -9.35 -3.61
CA TRP A 398 11.92 -10.77 -3.88
C TRP A 398 10.60 -11.45 -3.55
N ALA A 399 9.95 -12.01 -4.55
CA ALA A 399 8.80 -12.88 -4.32
C ALA A 399 9.29 -14.33 -4.28
N PRO A 400 9.28 -15.02 -3.12
CA PRO A 400 9.54 -16.44 -3.07
C PRO A 400 8.43 -17.13 -3.87
N GLY A 401 8.79 -17.63 -5.05
CA GLY A 401 7.91 -18.42 -5.89
C GLY A 401 8.06 -19.93 -5.60
N LEU A 402 7.28 -20.75 -6.29
CA LEU A 402 7.35 -22.21 -6.24
C LEU A 402 8.74 -22.81 -6.62
N TYR A 403 9.67 -21.96 -7.03
CA TYR A 403 11.00 -22.32 -7.50
C TYR A 403 12.13 -21.98 -6.53
N VAL A 404 11.82 -21.55 -5.33
CA VAL A 404 12.80 -21.46 -4.25
C VAL A 404 12.87 -22.85 -3.62
N PRO A 405 14.01 -23.57 -3.73
CA PRO A 405 14.15 -24.91 -3.14
C PRO A 405 14.11 -24.86 -1.62
#